data_a118d2fabf00e8ef2727847766d5f534
#
_entry.id   a118d2fabf00e8ef2727847766d5f534
#
_cell.length_a   1.000
_cell.length_b   1.000
_cell.length_c   1.000
_cell.angle_alpha   90.00
_cell.angle_beta   90.00
_cell.angle_gamma   90.00
#
_symmetry.space_group_name_H-M   'P 1'
#
loop_
_entity.id
_entity.type
_entity.pdbx_description
1 polymer ?
#
loop_
_entity_poly.entity_id
_entity_poly.type
_entity_poly.pdbx_seq_one_letter_code
_entity_poly.pdbx_strand_id
1 'polypeptide(L)'
;NAHLMATLRAAEIAVDLAGQIAAMGFNARAHWAGATEIGLDKLAVLAGLALRDGERLINPYLDDRFALAVVTTDYALATDLPLHASARNGRDLHYFFGGSGAVSGAERWRRARRPSHLGPYPVETVKRTQKITTQIFEDEVPRVPSRANMYVRTALGDLSKKAAREAARWSQKHPVAQGLVRPMWALKPLQDGQASSQKAANSSAGEDNAKALKALAHAMGSSITGICAIPDYCWYSHDKHGKEIEPYHKYA
;
A
#
# COMPACT_ATOMS: atom_id res chain seq x y z
N ASN A 1 -3.17 2.26 -20.02
CA ASN A 1 -2.84 3.18 -18.88
C ASN A 1 -3.68 2.96 -17.61
N ALA A 2 -4.49 1.86 -17.52
CA ALA A 2 -5.29 1.59 -16.33
C ALA A 2 -4.44 1.47 -15.05
N HIS A 3 -3.27 0.85 -15.14
CA HIS A 3 -2.35 0.74 -14.00
C HIS A 3 -1.83 2.10 -13.52
N LEU A 4 -1.50 3.02 -14.42
CA LEU A 4 -1.06 4.39 -14.05
C LEU A 4 -2.19 5.17 -13.38
N MET A 5 -3.43 5.03 -13.86
CA MET A 5 -4.60 5.62 -13.18
C MET A 5 -4.78 5.08 -11.77
N ALA A 6 -4.67 3.76 -11.61
CA ALA A 6 -4.75 3.13 -10.29
C ALA A 6 -3.63 3.60 -9.37
N THR A 7 -2.40 3.74 -9.87
CA THR A 7 -1.25 4.24 -9.11
C THR A 7 -1.44 5.71 -8.69
N LEU A 8 -1.91 6.57 -9.60
CA LEU A 8 -2.22 7.97 -9.28
C LEU A 8 -3.29 8.05 -8.20
N ARG A 9 -4.38 7.28 -8.35
CA ARG A 9 -5.46 7.28 -7.36
C ARG A 9 -5.01 6.76 -5.99
N ALA A 10 -4.19 5.71 -5.97
CA ALA A 10 -3.60 5.20 -4.74
C ALA A 10 -2.69 6.25 -4.07
N ALA A 11 -1.88 6.98 -4.85
CA ALA A 11 -1.02 8.05 -4.33
C ALA A 11 -1.85 9.22 -3.75
N GLU A 12 -2.91 9.66 -4.44
CA GLU A 12 -3.82 10.71 -3.94
C GLU A 12 -4.42 10.30 -2.58
N ILE A 13 -4.96 9.10 -2.48
CA ILE A 13 -5.54 8.59 -1.23
C ILE A 13 -4.50 8.53 -0.11
N ALA A 14 -3.29 8.06 -0.41
CA ALA A 14 -2.23 7.96 0.59
C ALA A 14 -1.77 9.34 1.08
N VAL A 15 -1.65 10.33 0.19
CA VAL A 15 -1.30 11.70 0.56
C VAL A 15 -2.39 12.32 1.44
N ASP A 16 -3.66 12.16 1.08
CA ASP A 16 -4.77 12.66 1.88
C ASP A 16 -4.82 12.01 3.27
N LEU A 17 -4.62 10.68 3.35
CA LEU A 17 -4.55 9.96 4.62
C LEU A 17 -3.39 10.43 5.49
N ALA A 18 -2.20 10.59 4.91
CA ALA A 18 -1.04 11.10 5.64
C ALA A 18 -1.30 12.53 6.15
N GLY A 19 -1.94 13.37 5.35
CA GLY A 19 -2.37 14.72 5.75
C GLY A 19 -3.36 14.71 6.91
N GLN A 20 -4.34 13.81 6.90
CA GLN A 20 -5.31 13.66 8.00
C GLN A 20 -4.64 13.19 9.30
N ILE A 21 -3.72 12.21 9.22
CA ILE A 21 -2.95 11.74 10.38
C ILE A 21 -2.08 12.88 10.93
N ALA A 22 -1.41 13.63 10.04
CA ALA A 22 -0.62 14.78 10.45
C ALA A 22 -1.46 15.87 11.12
N ALA A 23 -2.67 16.13 10.62
CA ALA A 23 -3.62 17.06 11.26
C ALA A 23 -4.07 16.61 12.66
N MET A 24 -4.03 15.32 12.97
CA MET A 24 -4.27 14.76 14.30
C MET A 24 -3.04 14.86 15.25
N GLY A 25 -1.92 15.39 14.78
CA GLY A 25 -0.69 15.59 15.57
C GLY A 25 0.28 14.41 15.57
N PHE A 26 0.18 13.51 14.60
CA PHE A 26 1.11 12.37 14.44
C PHE A 26 1.91 12.50 13.14
N ASN A 27 3.16 12.03 13.16
CA ASN A 27 3.91 11.98 11.93
C ASN A 27 3.33 10.92 11.00
N ALA A 28 3.27 11.25 9.72
CA ALA A 28 2.82 10.34 8.68
C ALA A 28 3.47 10.70 7.35
N ARG A 29 3.75 9.68 6.55
CA ARG A 29 4.33 9.82 5.22
C ARG A 29 3.69 8.86 4.23
N ALA A 30 3.30 9.38 3.08
CA ALA A 30 2.78 8.61 1.97
C ALA A 30 3.89 8.04 1.09
N HIS A 31 3.74 6.79 0.63
CA HIS A 31 4.65 6.08 -0.26
C HIS A 31 3.88 5.43 -1.40
N TRP A 32 4.41 5.48 -2.62
CA TRP A 32 3.87 4.79 -3.79
C TRP A 32 5.00 4.41 -4.77
N ALA A 33 4.70 3.68 -5.82
CA ALA A 33 5.69 3.24 -6.79
C ALA A 33 6.48 4.42 -7.39
N GLY A 34 7.78 4.42 -7.20
CA GLY A 34 8.70 5.49 -7.63
C GLY A 34 8.93 6.61 -6.60
N ALA A 35 8.17 6.66 -5.50
CA ALA A 35 8.34 7.62 -4.42
C ALA A 35 8.22 6.92 -3.06
N THR A 36 9.16 6.01 -2.76
CA THR A 36 9.13 5.17 -1.56
C THR A 36 10.54 4.90 -1.01
N GLU A 37 10.63 4.76 0.29
CA GLU A 37 11.82 4.38 1.06
C GLU A 37 11.65 2.99 1.70
N ILE A 38 10.51 2.34 1.43
CA ILE A 38 10.12 1.05 2.00
C ILE A 38 9.72 0.06 0.91
N GLY A 39 9.74 -1.22 1.24
CA GLY A 39 9.30 -2.30 0.36
C GLY A 39 7.78 -2.45 0.38
N LEU A 40 7.07 -1.81 -0.55
CA LEU A 40 5.60 -1.82 -0.63
C LEU A 40 5.04 -3.24 -0.70
N ASP A 41 5.69 -4.12 -1.47
CA ASP A 41 5.27 -5.52 -1.66
C ASP A 41 5.27 -6.32 -0.36
N LYS A 42 6.34 -6.15 0.45
CA LYS A 42 6.48 -6.82 1.73
C LYS A 42 5.37 -6.41 2.69
N LEU A 43 5.09 -5.11 2.75
CA LEU A 43 4.04 -4.56 3.61
C LEU A 43 2.64 -4.97 3.15
N ALA A 44 2.39 -5.07 1.84
CA ALA A 44 1.11 -5.58 1.33
C ALA A 44 0.84 -7.02 1.78
N VAL A 45 1.87 -7.87 1.84
CA VAL A 45 1.76 -9.25 2.35
C VAL A 45 1.52 -9.25 3.86
N LEU A 46 2.29 -8.48 4.62
CA LEU A 46 2.17 -8.40 6.08
C LEU A 46 0.82 -7.84 6.52
N ALA A 47 0.31 -6.84 5.82
CA ALA A 47 -1.01 -6.25 6.09
C ALA A 47 -2.19 -7.10 5.57
N GLY A 48 -1.92 -8.30 5.03
CA GLY A 48 -2.95 -9.19 4.52
C GLY A 48 -3.72 -8.64 3.32
N LEU A 49 -3.09 -7.81 2.51
CA LEU A 49 -3.67 -7.29 1.26
C LEU A 49 -3.40 -8.22 0.09
N ALA A 50 -2.28 -8.92 0.09
CA ALA A 50 -1.88 -9.79 -1.01
C ALA A 50 -1.10 -11.02 -0.53
N LEU A 51 -0.99 -12.00 -1.43
CA LEU A 51 -0.09 -13.14 -1.34
C LEU A 51 1.03 -12.99 -2.35
N ARG A 52 2.19 -13.54 -2.04
CA ARG A 52 3.28 -13.64 -3.01
C ARG A 52 3.20 -14.98 -3.75
N ASP A 53 3.28 -14.92 -5.08
CA ASP A 53 3.37 -16.06 -5.97
C ASP A 53 4.57 -15.86 -6.92
N GLY A 54 5.71 -16.40 -6.53
CA GLY A 54 7.00 -16.07 -7.17
C GLY A 54 7.32 -14.58 -7.00
N GLU A 55 7.48 -13.87 -8.11
CA GLU A 55 7.71 -12.42 -8.12
C GLU A 55 6.44 -11.58 -8.16
N ARG A 56 5.25 -12.21 -8.28
CA ARG A 56 3.97 -11.52 -8.42
C ARG A 56 3.26 -11.39 -7.07
N LEU A 57 2.55 -10.27 -6.90
CA LEU A 57 1.57 -10.09 -5.84
C LEU A 57 0.19 -10.41 -6.37
N ILE A 58 -0.56 -11.20 -5.62
CA ILE A 58 -1.92 -11.62 -5.97
C ILE A 58 -2.85 -11.31 -4.82
N ASN A 59 -3.92 -10.56 -5.11
CA ASN A 59 -5.02 -10.37 -4.17
C ASN A 59 -6.17 -11.33 -4.51
N PRO A 60 -6.83 -11.97 -3.54
CA PRO A 60 -7.89 -12.93 -3.79
C PRO A 60 -9.07 -12.40 -4.62
N TYR A 61 -9.32 -11.08 -4.59
CA TYR A 61 -10.45 -10.43 -5.29
C TYR A 61 -10.03 -9.67 -6.54
N LEU A 62 -8.83 -9.08 -6.52
CA LEU A 62 -8.35 -8.18 -7.58
C LEU A 62 -7.34 -8.84 -8.52
N ASP A 63 -6.91 -10.07 -8.19
CA ASP A 63 -5.84 -10.77 -8.88
C ASP A 63 -4.53 -9.93 -8.83
N ASP A 64 -3.84 -9.72 -9.94
CA ASP A 64 -2.66 -8.87 -10.04
C ASP A 64 -2.98 -7.43 -10.54
N ARG A 65 -4.27 -7.09 -10.67
CA ARG A 65 -4.75 -5.83 -11.26
C ARG A 65 -5.06 -4.78 -10.21
N PHE A 66 -4.05 -4.38 -9.45
CA PHE A 66 -4.16 -3.30 -8.46
C PHE A 66 -2.88 -2.47 -8.41
N ALA A 67 -2.96 -1.31 -7.80
CA ALA A 67 -1.83 -0.49 -7.44
C ALA A 67 -1.74 -0.38 -5.92
N LEU A 68 -0.53 -0.23 -5.40
CA LEU A 68 -0.23 -0.11 -3.98
C LEU A 68 0.22 1.31 -3.64
N ALA A 69 -0.29 1.80 -2.53
CA ALA A 69 0.30 2.90 -1.78
C ALA A 69 0.28 2.56 -0.29
N VAL A 70 1.20 3.13 0.46
CA VAL A 70 1.37 2.90 1.89
C VAL A 70 1.46 4.25 2.59
N VAL A 71 0.88 4.35 3.77
CA VAL A 71 1.12 5.46 4.70
C VAL A 71 1.85 4.90 5.91
N THR A 72 3.05 5.39 6.16
CA THR A 72 3.78 5.08 7.40
C THR A 72 3.50 6.12 8.45
N THR A 73 3.39 5.72 9.73
CA THR A 73 3.04 6.64 10.81
C THR A 73 3.49 6.12 12.18
N ASP A 74 3.59 7.03 13.14
CA ASP A 74 3.72 6.74 14.57
C ASP A 74 2.35 6.72 15.31
N TYR A 75 1.25 6.97 14.59
CA TYR A 75 -0.09 6.84 15.13
C TYR A 75 -0.40 5.39 15.50
N ALA A 76 -0.78 5.13 16.74
CA ALA A 76 -1.00 3.78 17.25
C ALA A 76 -2.19 3.10 16.53
N LEU A 77 -1.91 2.00 15.84
CA LEU A 77 -2.88 1.24 15.04
C LEU A 77 -2.86 -0.24 15.44
N ALA A 78 -4.03 -0.87 15.45
CA ALA A 78 -4.10 -2.32 15.50
C ALA A 78 -3.75 -2.89 14.12
N THR A 79 -2.94 -3.94 14.11
CA THR A 79 -2.47 -4.59 12.88
C THR A 79 -3.42 -5.68 12.38
N ASP A 80 -3.49 -5.86 11.08
CA ASP A 80 -4.12 -7.00 10.44
C ASP A 80 -3.19 -8.22 10.44
N LEU A 81 -3.76 -9.38 10.16
CA LEU A 81 -3.00 -10.61 9.97
C LEU A 81 -2.77 -10.88 8.47
N PRO A 82 -1.63 -11.46 8.11
CA PRO A 82 -1.36 -11.84 6.73
C PRO A 82 -2.34 -12.92 6.24
N LEU A 83 -2.49 -13.02 4.91
CA LEU A 83 -3.37 -14.03 4.30
C LEU A 83 -2.74 -15.41 4.38
N HIS A 84 -3.58 -16.44 4.56
CA HIS A 84 -3.15 -17.84 4.45
C HIS A 84 -2.88 -18.19 2.97
N ALA A 85 -1.88 -19.05 2.71
CA ALA A 85 -1.50 -19.46 1.35
C ALA A 85 -2.65 -20.04 0.52
N SER A 86 -3.67 -20.65 1.17
CA SER A 86 -4.86 -21.17 0.48
C SER A 86 -5.88 -20.10 0.08
N ALA A 87 -5.67 -18.83 0.46
CA ALA A 87 -6.60 -17.71 0.18
C ALA A 87 -6.46 -17.12 -1.23
N ARG A 88 -5.93 -17.90 -2.20
CA ARG A 88 -5.63 -17.41 -3.56
C ARG A 88 -6.86 -17.04 -4.39
N ASN A 89 -8.03 -17.58 -4.08
CA ASN A 89 -9.25 -17.30 -4.82
C ASN A 89 -10.38 -16.89 -3.86
N GLY A 90 -10.60 -15.58 -3.77
CA GLY A 90 -11.74 -15.00 -3.04
C GLY A 90 -13.02 -14.93 -3.89
N ARG A 91 -12.91 -15.25 -5.19
CA ARG A 91 -14.03 -15.25 -6.15
C ARG A 91 -14.68 -16.63 -6.23
N ASP A 92 -15.19 -17.11 -5.12
CA ASP A 92 -15.98 -18.34 -5.05
C ASP A 92 -17.44 -18.11 -5.51
N LEU A 93 -18.26 -19.16 -5.45
CA LEU A 93 -19.69 -19.05 -5.78
C LEU A 93 -20.40 -18.01 -4.91
N HIS A 94 -20.03 -17.88 -3.65
CA HIS A 94 -20.57 -16.85 -2.77
C HIS A 94 -20.21 -15.44 -3.23
N TYR A 95 -18.99 -15.23 -3.74
CA TYR A 95 -18.59 -13.98 -4.37
C TYR A 95 -19.45 -13.68 -5.59
N PHE A 96 -19.68 -14.64 -6.47
CA PHE A 96 -20.51 -14.45 -7.67
C PHE A 96 -21.98 -14.23 -7.34
N PHE A 97 -22.56 -14.98 -6.41
CA PHE A 97 -23.95 -14.84 -5.98
C PHE A 97 -24.15 -13.75 -4.93
N GLY A 98 -23.17 -13.49 -4.09
CA GLY A 98 -23.15 -12.39 -3.13
C GLY A 98 -22.67 -11.05 -3.72
N GLY A 99 -22.13 -11.09 -4.92
CA GLY A 99 -21.92 -9.94 -5.80
C GLY A 99 -20.88 -8.92 -5.39
N SER A 100 -19.76 -9.28 -4.83
CA SER A 100 -18.68 -8.31 -4.64
C SER A 100 -18.06 -7.92 -5.99
N GLY A 101 -18.54 -6.90 -6.62
CA GLY A 101 -18.06 -6.39 -7.91
C GLY A 101 -19.16 -6.27 -8.99
N ALA A 102 -20.22 -7.06 -8.90
CA ALA A 102 -21.39 -6.85 -9.72
C ALA A 102 -22.25 -5.71 -9.14
N VAL A 103 -22.71 -4.82 -9.97
CA VAL A 103 -23.54 -3.68 -9.58
C VAL A 103 -25.03 -4.10 -9.47
N SER A 104 -25.30 -5.30 -8.95
CA SER A 104 -26.67 -5.77 -8.69
C SER A 104 -27.32 -5.00 -7.53
N GLY A 105 -28.64 -4.92 -7.52
CA GLY A 105 -29.40 -4.30 -6.42
C GLY A 105 -29.10 -4.93 -5.05
N ALA A 106 -28.97 -6.27 -5.03
CA ALA A 106 -28.62 -7.03 -3.83
C ALA A 106 -27.21 -6.66 -3.30
N GLU A 107 -26.24 -6.46 -4.19
CA GLU A 107 -24.90 -6.05 -3.79
C GLU A 107 -24.86 -4.60 -3.27
N ARG A 108 -25.60 -3.66 -3.90
CA ARG A 108 -25.72 -2.30 -3.37
C ARG A 108 -26.35 -2.28 -1.99
N TRP A 109 -27.37 -3.07 -1.78
CA TRP A 109 -28.06 -3.20 -0.49
C TRP A 109 -27.11 -3.82 0.58
N ARG A 110 -26.37 -4.85 0.21
CA ARG A 110 -25.36 -5.47 1.07
C ARG A 110 -24.27 -4.47 1.47
N ARG A 111 -23.70 -3.75 0.50
CA ARG A 111 -22.65 -2.73 0.74
C ARG A 111 -23.14 -1.60 1.63
N ALA A 112 -24.36 -1.11 1.42
CA ALA A 112 -24.93 -0.03 2.21
C ALA A 112 -25.11 -0.38 3.70
N ARG A 113 -25.15 -1.68 4.04
CA ARG A 113 -25.27 -2.17 5.42
C ARG A 113 -23.99 -2.65 6.04
N ARG A 114 -22.91 -2.74 5.27
CA ARG A 114 -21.60 -3.11 5.82
C ARG A 114 -21.03 -1.96 6.64
N PRO A 115 -20.36 -2.25 7.77
CA PRO A 115 -19.56 -1.24 8.45
C PRO A 115 -18.53 -0.63 7.49
N SER A 116 -18.40 0.69 7.50
CA SER A 116 -17.56 1.44 6.55
C SER A 116 -16.09 1.01 6.55
N HIS A 117 -15.56 0.58 7.69
CA HIS A 117 -14.18 0.11 7.82
C HIS A 117 -13.91 -1.26 7.18
N LEU A 118 -14.93 -2.02 6.82
CA LEU A 118 -14.78 -3.32 6.14
C LEU A 118 -14.65 -3.17 4.60
N GLY A 119 -14.96 -1.99 4.07
CA GLY A 119 -14.84 -1.71 2.65
C GLY A 119 -15.79 -2.49 1.74
N PRO A 120 -15.60 -2.39 0.42
CA PRO A 120 -16.51 -3.00 -0.55
C PRO A 120 -16.35 -4.52 -0.73
N TYR A 121 -15.19 -5.07 -0.40
CA TYR A 121 -14.90 -6.50 -0.55
C TYR A 121 -14.96 -7.23 0.78
N PRO A 122 -15.46 -8.48 0.83
CA PRO A 122 -15.60 -9.25 2.08
C PRO A 122 -14.26 -9.87 2.53
N VAL A 123 -13.22 -9.06 2.69
CA VAL A 123 -11.87 -9.51 3.10
C VAL A 123 -11.83 -10.12 4.50
N GLU A 124 -12.79 -9.81 5.34
CA GLU A 124 -12.94 -10.43 6.67
C GLU A 124 -13.28 -11.93 6.58
N THR A 125 -13.85 -12.39 5.45
CA THR A 125 -14.16 -13.80 5.22
C THR A 125 -12.95 -14.59 4.70
N VAL A 126 -11.89 -13.89 4.28
CA VAL A 126 -10.68 -14.53 3.77
C VAL A 126 -9.90 -15.15 4.93
N LYS A 127 -9.48 -16.40 4.74
CA LYS A 127 -8.71 -17.12 5.73
C LYS A 127 -7.38 -16.42 6.04
N ARG A 128 -7.16 -16.12 7.31
CA ARG A 128 -5.97 -15.48 7.84
C ARG A 128 -5.11 -16.46 8.63
N THR A 129 -3.84 -16.18 8.77
CA THR A 129 -2.93 -16.96 9.59
C THR A 129 -2.39 -16.12 10.75
N GLN A 130 -2.32 -16.73 11.95
CA GLN A 130 -1.67 -16.13 13.12
C GLN A 130 -0.16 -16.38 13.13
N LYS A 131 0.30 -17.40 12.41
CA LYS A 131 1.72 -17.72 12.27
C LYS A 131 2.09 -17.64 10.80
N ILE A 132 3.22 -17.02 10.52
CA ILE A 132 3.81 -17.05 9.18
C ILE A 132 4.11 -18.51 8.85
N THR A 133 3.59 -18.99 7.71
CA THR A 133 3.77 -20.38 7.26
C THR A 133 5.16 -20.63 6.67
N THR A 134 5.86 -19.56 6.30
CA THR A 134 7.25 -19.59 5.87
C THR A 134 8.11 -19.14 7.05
N GLN A 135 9.10 -19.92 7.42
CA GLN A 135 10.05 -19.52 8.44
C GLN A 135 10.87 -18.33 7.95
N ILE A 136 10.79 -17.22 8.67
CA ILE A 136 11.55 -16.02 8.41
C ILE A 136 12.43 -15.78 9.64
N PHE A 137 13.73 -15.72 9.43
CA PHE A 137 14.71 -15.29 10.44
C PHE A 137 14.85 -13.78 10.31
N GLU A 138 13.99 -13.02 10.98
CA GLU A 138 13.85 -11.57 10.79
C GLU A 138 15.15 -10.81 11.07
N ASP A 139 15.92 -11.29 12.04
CA ASP A 139 17.26 -10.81 12.41
C ASP A 139 18.34 -11.10 11.36
N GLU A 140 18.11 -12.09 10.48
CA GLU A 140 19.03 -12.43 9.39
C GLU A 140 18.64 -11.76 8.06
N VAL A 141 17.45 -11.17 7.95
CA VAL A 141 17.02 -10.49 6.71
C VAL A 141 17.69 -9.11 6.62
N PRO A 142 18.65 -8.90 5.71
CA PRO A 142 19.34 -7.62 5.63
C PRO A 142 18.43 -6.55 5.01
N ARG A 143 18.60 -5.31 5.46
CA ARG A 143 18.12 -4.14 4.75
C ARG A 143 18.95 -3.97 3.47
N VAL A 144 18.30 -3.79 2.34
CA VAL A 144 18.97 -3.61 1.04
C VAL A 144 18.89 -2.14 0.60
N PRO A 145 19.91 -1.61 -0.12
CA PRO A 145 19.80 -0.24 -0.65
C PRO A 145 18.74 -0.16 -1.74
N SER A 146 18.06 0.97 -1.85
CA SER A 146 17.09 1.23 -2.93
C SER A 146 17.69 1.02 -4.32
N ARG A 147 19.01 1.28 -4.46
CA ARG A 147 19.77 1.05 -5.70
C ARG A 147 19.91 -0.44 -6.07
N ALA A 148 19.62 -1.39 -5.18
CA ALA A 148 19.54 -2.81 -5.54
C ALA A 148 18.35 -3.12 -6.47
N ASN A 149 17.32 -2.25 -6.49
CA ASN A 149 16.17 -2.40 -7.38
C ASN A 149 16.58 -2.15 -8.83
N MET A 150 16.22 -3.10 -9.72
CA MET A 150 16.60 -3.06 -11.14
C MET A 150 16.11 -1.79 -11.85
N TYR A 151 14.91 -1.30 -11.54
CA TYR A 151 14.38 -0.07 -12.15
C TYR A 151 15.17 1.17 -11.72
N VAL A 152 15.60 1.24 -10.47
CA VAL A 152 16.46 2.31 -9.96
C VAL A 152 17.83 2.26 -10.64
N ARG A 153 18.44 1.09 -10.73
CA ARG A 153 19.71 0.87 -11.44
C ARG A 153 19.61 1.27 -12.90
N THR A 154 18.53 0.88 -13.57
CA THR A 154 18.31 1.24 -14.98
C THR A 154 18.18 2.74 -15.15
N ALA A 155 17.40 3.42 -14.28
CA ALA A 155 17.20 4.86 -14.35
C ALA A 155 18.48 5.66 -14.08
N LEU A 156 19.38 5.14 -13.24
CA LEU A 156 20.69 5.73 -12.93
C LEU A 156 21.76 5.40 -13.98
N GLY A 157 21.46 4.55 -14.95
CA GLY A 157 22.38 4.16 -16.04
C GLY A 157 23.33 3.02 -15.69
N ASP A 158 23.20 2.36 -14.54
CA ASP A 158 24.06 1.25 -14.10
C ASP A 158 24.06 0.07 -15.07
N LEU A 159 22.95 -0.15 -15.77
CA LEU A 159 22.82 -1.25 -16.75
C LEU A 159 23.25 -0.89 -18.17
N SER A 160 23.24 0.35 -18.54
CA SER A 160 23.83 1.01 -19.71
C SER A 160 23.05 2.29 -20.06
N LYS A 161 23.68 3.19 -20.82
CA LYS A 161 23.02 4.39 -21.35
C LYS A 161 21.80 4.04 -22.23
N LYS A 162 21.88 2.94 -22.98
CA LYS A 162 20.76 2.45 -23.82
C LYS A 162 19.59 1.99 -22.94
N ALA A 163 19.87 1.19 -21.92
CA ALA A 163 18.84 0.72 -20.97
C ALA A 163 18.15 1.91 -20.26
N ALA A 164 18.90 2.89 -19.79
CA ALA A 164 18.36 4.10 -19.17
C ALA A 164 17.45 4.91 -20.11
N ARG A 165 17.85 5.03 -21.38
CA ARG A 165 17.06 5.73 -22.40
C ARG A 165 15.75 5.00 -22.72
N GLU A 166 15.76 3.67 -22.81
CA GLU A 166 14.60 2.86 -23.16
C GLU A 166 13.72 2.52 -21.93
N ALA A 167 14.23 2.71 -20.71
CA ALA A 167 13.48 2.45 -19.48
C ALA A 167 12.15 3.21 -19.45
N ALA A 168 11.08 2.52 -19.15
CA ALA A 168 9.74 3.07 -19.00
C ALA A 168 9.20 3.79 -20.26
N ARG A 169 9.75 3.47 -21.46
CA ARG A 169 9.42 4.16 -22.71
C ARG A 169 7.91 4.20 -22.99
N TRP A 170 7.23 3.06 -22.81
CA TRP A 170 5.80 2.93 -23.10
C TRP A 170 4.89 3.25 -21.90
N SER A 171 5.37 3.03 -20.68
CA SER A 171 4.57 3.22 -19.47
C SER A 171 4.64 4.63 -18.91
N GLN A 172 5.81 5.26 -18.93
CA GLN A 172 6.00 6.57 -18.31
C GLN A 172 6.45 7.66 -19.28
N LYS A 173 7.25 7.32 -20.31
CA LYS A 173 7.79 8.31 -21.26
C LYS A 173 6.88 8.56 -22.47
N HIS A 174 5.88 7.71 -22.71
CA HIS A 174 4.91 7.93 -23.77
C HIS A 174 4.09 9.20 -23.49
N PRO A 175 3.86 10.11 -24.50
CA PRO A 175 3.17 11.39 -24.28
C PRO A 175 1.82 11.27 -23.57
N VAL A 176 1.01 10.27 -23.93
CA VAL A 176 -0.31 10.02 -23.28
C VAL A 176 -0.12 9.60 -21.80
N ALA A 177 0.93 8.83 -21.49
CA ALA A 177 1.21 8.42 -20.13
C ALA A 177 1.68 9.60 -19.27
N GLN A 178 2.35 10.59 -19.84
CA GLN A 178 2.81 11.79 -19.12
C GLN A 178 1.66 12.56 -18.48
N GLY A 179 0.46 12.52 -19.05
CA GLY A 179 -0.74 13.09 -18.45
C GLY A 179 -1.11 12.53 -17.08
N LEU A 180 -0.66 11.29 -16.76
CA LEU A 180 -0.87 10.63 -15.47
C LEU A 180 0.40 10.68 -14.59
N VAL A 181 1.55 10.57 -15.23
CA VAL A 181 2.85 10.55 -14.50
C VAL A 181 3.16 11.90 -13.86
N ARG A 182 2.89 13.02 -14.56
CA ARG A 182 3.13 14.37 -14.02
C ARG A 182 2.35 14.66 -12.74
N PRO A 183 1.02 14.41 -12.64
CA PRO A 183 0.30 14.57 -11.38
C PRO A 183 0.86 13.71 -10.24
N MET A 184 1.25 12.44 -10.52
CA MET A 184 1.87 11.59 -9.49
C MET A 184 3.16 12.21 -8.92
N TRP A 185 4.00 12.80 -9.76
CA TRP A 185 5.22 13.48 -9.30
C TRP A 185 4.93 14.82 -8.59
N ALA A 186 3.84 15.49 -8.95
CA ALA A 186 3.39 16.69 -8.27
C ALA A 186 2.91 16.41 -6.83
N LEU A 187 2.48 15.19 -6.52
CA LEU A 187 2.13 14.79 -5.15
C LEU A 187 3.36 14.55 -4.25
N LYS A 188 4.57 14.37 -4.83
CA LYS A 188 5.76 14.03 -4.06
C LYS A 188 6.10 15.01 -2.94
N PRO A 189 6.05 16.36 -3.11
CA PRO A 189 6.27 17.31 -2.03
C PRO A 189 5.23 17.23 -0.90
N LEU A 190 4.09 16.58 -1.15
CA LEU A 190 2.98 16.41 -0.20
C LEU A 190 3.02 15.07 0.56
N GLN A 191 4.08 14.26 0.36
CA GLN A 191 4.21 12.96 1.04
C GLN A 191 4.24 13.12 2.56
N ASP A 192 4.89 14.16 3.05
CA ASP A 192 4.99 14.49 4.47
C ASP A 192 4.07 15.67 4.79
N GLY A 193 3.15 15.45 5.72
CA GLY A 193 2.36 16.53 6.31
C GLY A 193 3.07 17.11 7.54
N GLN A 194 2.86 18.39 7.82
CA GLN A 194 3.28 18.96 9.08
C GLN A 194 2.36 18.48 10.19
N ALA A 195 2.89 17.70 11.14
CA ALA A 195 2.13 17.23 12.27
C ALA A 195 1.64 18.41 13.12
N SER A 196 0.37 18.36 13.54
CA SER A 196 -0.17 19.32 14.50
C SER A 196 0.61 19.27 15.82
N SER A 197 0.78 20.42 16.46
CA SER A 197 1.42 20.51 17.77
C SER A 197 0.61 19.83 18.89
N GLN A 198 -0.68 19.61 18.68
CA GLN A 198 -1.56 18.91 19.62
C GLN A 198 -2.02 17.58 19.04
N LYS A 199 -1.86 16.52 19.82
CA LYS A 199 -2.40 15.19 19.47
C LYS A 199 -3.90 15.15 19.75
N ALA A 200 -4.65 14.47 18.88
CA ALA A 200 -6.08 14.27 19.07
C ALA A 200 -6.36 13.48 20.38
N ALA A 201 -7.34 13.92 21.15
CA ALA A 201 -7.64 13.37 22.47
C ALA A 201 -8.08 11.90 22.47
N ASN A 202 -8.65 11.43 21.35
CA ASN A 202 -9.17 10.06 21.17
C ASN A 202 -8.16 9.07 20.55
N SER A 203 -6.87 9.40 20.59
CA SER A 203 -5.82 8.64 19.90
C SER A 203 -5.28 7.42 20.66
N SER A 204 -5.90 7.01 21.78
CA SER A 204 -5.35 5.97 22.67
C SER A 204 -5.73 4.53 22.30
N ALA A 205 -6.82 4.30 21.56
CA ALA A 205 -7.30 2.96 21.23
C ALA A 205 -6.90 2.56 19.80
N GLY A 206 -5.84 1.76 19.67
CA GLY A 206 -5.32 1.35 18.37
C GLY A 206 -6.33 0.66 17.46
N GLU A 207 -7.29 -0.07 18.03
CA GLU A 207 -8.36 -0.74 17.26
C GLU A 207 -9.34 0.27 16.64
N ASP A 208 -9.78 1.25 17.41
CA ASP A 208 -10.71 2.29 16.93
C ASP A 208 -10.02 3.21 15.92
N ASN A 209 -8.75 3.53 16.14
CA ASN A 209 -7.92 4.27 15.19
C ASN A 209 -7.83 3.56 13.86
N ALA A 210 -7.55 2.24 13.89
CA ALA A 210 -7.47 1.41 12.70
C ALA A 210 -8.80 1.36 11.93
N LYS A 211 -9.93 1.19 12.63
CA LYS A 211 -11.27 1.24 12.03
C LYS A 211 -11.56 2.60 11.39
N ALA A 212 -11.24 3.69 12.06
CA ALA A 212 -11.47 5.04 11.56
C ALA A 212 -10.66 5.31 10.28
N LEU A 213 -9.37 4.98 10.25
CA LEU A 213 -8.52 5.16 9.08
C LEU A 213 -8.94 4.28 7.91
N LYS A 214 -9.31 3.01 8.16
CA LYS A 214 -9.84 2.13 7.10
C LYS A 214 -11.13 2.68 6.51
N ALA A 215 -12.06 3.16 7.36
CA ALA A 215 -13.29 3.78 6.89
C ALA A 215 -13.03 5.01 6.01
N LEU A 216 -12.10 5.87 6.41
CA LEU A 216 -11.70 7.05 5.64
C LEU A 216 -11.07 6.66 4.30
N ALA A 217 -10.13 5.71 4.29
CA ALA A 217 -9.51 5.22 3.06
C ALA A 217 -10.55 4.67 2.08
N HIS A 218 -11.51 3.88 2.57
CA HIS A 218 -12.60 3.36 1.73
C HIS A 218 -13.55 4.46 1.23
N ALA A 219 -13.85 5.47 2.06
CA ALA A 219 -14.63 6.64 1.64
C ALA A 219 -13.94 7.44 0.52
N MET A 220 -12.60 7.52 0.56
CA MET A 220 -11.78 8.14 -0.50
C MET A 220 -11.63 7.28 -1.75
N GLY A 221 -12.10 6.03 -1.73
CA GLY A 221 -12.12 5.15 -2.90
C GLY A 221 -11.09 4.02 -2.89
N SER A 222 -10.42 3.75 -1.77
CA SER A 222 -9.61 2.54 -1.63
C SER A 222 -10.49 1.30 -1.73
N SER A 223 -10.08 0.34 -2.54
CA SER A 223 -10.80 -0.94 -2.68
C SER A 223 -10.59 -1.84 -1.46
N ILE A 224 -9.37 -1.89 -0.95
CA ILE A 224 -8.98 -2.72 0.20
C ILE A 224 -7.93 -1.95 0.98
N THR A 225 -8.00 -2.00 2.31
CA THR A 225 -7.03 -1.36 3.21
C THR A 225 -6.62 -2.35 4.29
N GLY A 226 -5.32 -2.49 4.52
CA GLY A 226 -4.73 -3.30 5.58
C GLY A 226 -3.72 -2.50 6.37
N ILE A 227 -3.44 -2.93 7.59
CA ILE A 227 -2.50 -2.27 8.50
C ILE A 227 -1.53 -3.31 9.04
N CYS A 228 -0.23 -3.00 9.04
CA CYS A 228 0.79 -3.86 9.64
C CYS A 228 1.81 -3.04 10.45
N ALA A 229 2.53 -3.70 11.34
CA ALA A 229 3.79 -3.18 11.85
C ALA A 229 4.85 -3.21 10.75
N ILE A 230 5.81 -2.30 10.77
CA ILE A 230 6.87 -2.22 9.78
C ILE A 230 8.13 -2.88 10.35
N PRO A 231 8.52 -4.10 9.92
CA PRO A 231 9.80 -4.67 10.29
C PRO A 231 10.96 -3.88 9.65
N ASP A 232 12.11 -3.86 10.29
CA ASP A 232 13.29 -3.11 9.83
C ASP A 232 13.71 -3.48 8.41
N TYR A 233 13.61 -4.76 8.03
CA TYR A 233 13.94 -5.24 6.69
C TYR A 233 12.99 -4.73 5.58
N CYS A 234 11.89 -4.07 5.93
CA CYS A 234 11.01 -3.40 4.96
C CYS A 234 11.53 -2.03 4.54
N TRP A 235 12.38 -1.40 5.37
CA TRP A 235 13.04 -0.15 5.01
C TRP A 235 14.25 -0.41 4.11
N TYR A 236 14.44 0.42 3.08
CA TYR A 236 15.73 0.42 2.37
C TYR A 236 16.84 0.90 3.31
N SER A 237 18.04 0.32 3.19
CA SER A 237 19.20 0.78 3.97
C SER A 237 19.69 2.16 3.53
N HIS A 238 19.64 2.41 2.21
CA HIS A 238 20.05 3.68 1.61
C HIS A 238 19.09 4.06 0.49
N ASP A 239 18.93 5.35 0.26
CA ASP A 239 18.20 5.88 -0.88
C ASP A 239 18.96 5.63 -2.21
N LYS A 240 18.36 6.07 -3.32
CA LYS A 240 18.97 5.91 -4.66
C LYS A 240 20.28 6.70 -4.84
N HIS A 241 20.57 7.67 -3.99
CA HIS A 241 21.79 8.48 -4.01
C HIS A 241 22.84 8.03 -2.99
N GLY A 242 22.55 7.00 -2.21
CA GLY A 242 23.46 6.43 -1.20
C GLY A 242 23.34 7.09 0.18
N LYS A 243 22.34 7.93 0.42
CA LYS A 243 22.05 8.47 1.74
C LYS A 243 21.39 7.40 2.59
N GLU A 244 21.88 7.17 3.80
CA GLU A 244 21.31 6.24 4.76
C GLU A 244 19.88 6.63 5.13
N ILE A 245 19.01 5.62 5.28
CA ILE A 245 17.61 5.77 5.69
C ILE A 245 17.47 5.13 7.06
N GLU A 246 17.14 5.93 8.07
CA GLU A 246 16.77 5.45 9.40
C GLU A 246 15.25 5.14 9.43
N PRO A 247 14.82 3.99 10.00
CA PRO A 247 13.41 3.72 10.24
C PRO A 247 12.78 4.79 11.15
N TYR A 248 11.71 5.43 10.74
CA TYR A 248 11.12 6.55 11.48
C TYR A 248 9.62 6.38 11.80
N HIS A 249 8.95 5.37 11.24
CA HIS A 249 7.55 5.05 11.55
C HIS A 249 7.38 3.58 11.93
N LYS A 250 6.35 3.29 12.76
CA LYS A 250 6.08 1.94 13.29
C LYS A 250 5.02 1.18 12.51
N TYR A 251 4.07 1.87 11.91
CA TYR A 251 2.91 1.28 11.22
C TYR A 251 2.83 1.72 9.78
N ALA A 252 2.26 0.84 8.96
CA ALA A 252 1.95 1.05 7.55
C ALA A 252 0.57 0.51 7.17
#